data_03cb256a6dd5e219e56b9294f94db718
#
_entry.id   03cb256a6dd5e219e56b9294f94db718
#
_cell.length_a   1.000
_cell.length_b   1.000
_cell.length_c   1.000
_cell.angle_alpha   90.00
_cell.angle_beta   90.00
_cell.angle_gamma   90.00
#
_symmetry.space_group_name_H-M   'P 1'
#
loop_
_entity.id
_entity.type
_entity.pdbx_description
1 polymer ?
#
loop_
_entity_poly.entity_id
_entity_poly.type
_entity_poly.pdbx_seq_one_letter_code
_entity_poly.pdbx_strand_id
1 'polypeptide(L)'
;MKLLTLTSLFPGRAMPRHGVFVKERLRDYRLRYDADIRVVAPVPWVPPFASASKYAAFKATPPREDYDGFSIEHPRYLVLPKIGMALQGIGYERGVRDTVLRLRVQRPFDVLDAHYAYPDGFAAALLRARLRVPMTLTVRGTDVNLLPRYPSVRGQIRFALRQADAVIAVSQALAEL
;
A
#
# COMPACT_ATOMS: atom_id res chain seq x y z
N MET A 1 10.31 -14.08 10.70
CA MET A 1 10.15 -12.62 10.58
C MET A 1 8.70 -12.31 10.20
N LYS A 2 8.09 -11.30 10.84
CA LYS A 2 6.68 -10.93 10.61
C LYS A 2 6.61 -9.61 9.85
N LEU A 3 5.98 -9.61 8.66
CA LEU A 3 5.82 -8.42 7.82
C LEU A 3 4.36 -7.97 7.79
N LEU A 4 4.15 -6.66 7.86
CA LEU A 4 2.91 -6.05 7.43
C LEU A 4 3.17 -5.34 6.09
N THR A 5 2.61 -5.85 5.02
CA THR A 5 2.68 -5.21 3.71
C THR A 5 1.51 -4.26 3.53
N LEU A 6 1.81 -2.99 3.27
CA LEU A 6 0.84 -1.95 2.94
C LEU A 6 0.95 -1.61 1.45
N THR A 7 -0.09 -1.91 0.69
CA THR A 7 -0.10 -1.69 -0.75
C THR A 7 -1.51 -1.57 -1.32
N SER A 8 -1.74 -0.59 -2.18
CA SER A 8 -2.96 -0.51 -3.00
C SER A 8 -2.94 -1.51 -4.18
N LEU A 9 -1.79 -2.13 -4.45
CA LEU A 9 -1.55 -3.02 -5.57
C LEU A 9 -1.47 -4.48 -5.09
N PHE A 10 -2.62 -5.08 -4.77
CA PHE A 10 -2.67 -6.49 -4.40
C PHE A 10 -3.91 -7.17 -5.01
N PRO A 11 -3.78 -8.41 -5.52
CA PRO A 11 -4.91 -9.12 -6.08
C PRO A 11 -5.85 -9.63 -4.97
N GLY A 12 -7.11 -9.80 -5.32
CA GLY A 12 -8.14 -10.39 -4.51
C GLY A 12 -9.24 -10.97 -5.40
N ARG A 13 -10.27 -11.57 -4.82
CA ARG A 13 -11.35 -12.21 -5.59
C ARG A 13 -12.05 -11.26 -6.56
N ALA A 14 -12.27 -10.01 -6.14
CA ALA A 14 -12.90 -8.99 -6.97
C ALA A 14 -11.97 -8.43 -8.05
N MET A 15 -10.64 -8.50 -7.84
CA MET A 15 -9.62 -7.94 -8.73
C MET A 15 -8.42 -8.90 -8.88
N PRO A 16 -8.56 -10.07 -9.50
CA PRO A 16 -7.55 -11.13 -9.49
C PRO A 16 -6.26 -10.79 -10.25
N ARG A 17 -6.30 -9.77 -11.13
CA ARG A 17 -5.12 -9.32 -11.90
C ARG A 17 -4.45 -8.07 -11.33
N HIS A 18 -5.00 -7.50 -10.26
CA HIS A 18 -4.50 -6.24 -9.71
C HIS A 18 -3.27 -6.46 -8.84
N GLY A 19 -2.10 -5.97 -9.26
CA GLY A 19 -0.87 -6.05 -8.46
C GLY A 19 -0.31 -7.47 -8.27
N VAL A 20 -0.54 -8.40 -9.20
CA VAL A 20 -0.04 -9.80 -9.16
C VAL A 20 1.45 -9.85 -8.86
N PHE A 21 2.24 -8.93 -9.40
CA PHE A 21 3.69 -8.85 -9.18
C PHE A 21 4.07 -8.59 -7.71
N VAL A 22 3.23 -7.92 -6.91
CA VAL A 22 3.46 -7.77 -5.46
C VAL A 22 3.23 -9.11 -4.78
N LYS A 23 2.10 -9.77 -5.09
CA LYS A 23 1.78 -11.09 -4.54
C LYS A 23 2.87 -12.12 -4.83
N GLU A 24 3.33 -12.22 -6.08
CA GLU A 24 4.37 -13.18 -6.45
C GLU A 24 5.68 -12.93 -5.69
N ARG A 25 6.11 -11.67 -5.57
CA ARG A 25 7.27 -11.32 -4.76
C ARG A 25 7.10 -11.72 -3.30
N LEU A 26 5.95 -11.44 -2.70
CA LEU A 26 5.70 -11.80 -1.30
C LEU A 26 5.61 -13.33 -1.12
N ARG A 27 5.07 -14.05 -2.12
CA ARG A 27 5.05 -15.51 -2.13
C ARG A 27 6.47 -16.07 -2.12
N ASP A 28 7.33 -15.60 -3.02
CA ASP A 28 8.73 -16.05 -3.08
C ASP A 28 9.47 -15.72 -1.79
N TYR A 29 9.24 -14.54 -1.23
CA TYR A 29 9.85 -14.14 0.03
C TYR A 29 9.42 -15.04 1.18
N ARG A 30 8.11 -15.35 1.29
CA ARG A 30 7.57 -16.26 2.29
C ARG A 30 8.19 -17.66 2.20
N LEU A 31 8.31 -18.19 0.98
CA LEU A 31 8.88 -19.52 0.77
C LEU A 31 10.39 -19.59 1.12
N ARG A 32 11.13 -18.51 0.86
CA ARG A 32 12.58 -18.50 1.12
C ARG A 32 12.95 -18.25 2.56
N TYR A 33 12.14 -17.48 3.30
CA TYR A 33 12.51 -16.96 4.61
C TYR A 33 11.53 -17.34 5.72
N ASP A 34 10.56 -18.23 5.44
CA ASP A 34 9.51 -18.62 6.39
C ASP A 34 8.88 -17.40 7.08
N ALA A 35 8.51 -16.42 6.28
CA ALA A 35 7.99 -15.17 6.77
C ALA A 35 6.47 -15.21 6.96
N ASP A 36 5.98 -14.76 8.12
CA ASP A 36 4.56 -14.47 8.35
C ASP A 36 4.22 -13.11 7.72
N ILE A 37 3.45 -13.12 6.64
CA ILE A 37 3.13 -11.93 5.86
C ILE A 37 1.63 -11.67 5.91
N ARG A 38 1.27 -10.47 6.34
CA ARG A 38 -0.08 -9.94 6.29
C ARG A 38 -0.15 -8.78 5.34
N VAL A 39 -1.28 -8.63 4.67
CA VAL A 39 -1.47 -7.60 3.66
C VAL A 39 -2.60 -6.67 4.07
N VAL A 40 -2.33 -5.39 4.04
CA VAL A 40 -3.35 -4.33 4.08
C VAL A 40 -3.39 -3.72 2.69
N ALA A 41 -4.45 -4.03 1.95
CA ALA A 41 -4.67 -3.60 0.58
C ALA A 41 -5.92 -2.70 0.52
N PRO A 42 -5.80 -1.42 0.88
CA PRO A 42 -6.95 -0.53 0.96
C PRO A 42 -7.55 -0.26 -0.41
N VAL A 43 -8.86 -0.09 -0.45
CA VAL A 43 -9.60 0.22 -1.66
C VAL A 43 -10.34 1.55 -1.53
N PRO A 44 -10.52 2.29 -2.64
CA PRO A 44 -11.31 3.52 -2.62
C PRO A 44 -12.71 3.29 -2.07
N TRP A 45 -13.15 4.18 -1.19
CA TRP A 45 -14.58 4.22 -0.84
C TRP A 45 -15.37 4.76 -2.03
N VAL A 46 -16.43 4.04 -2.38
CA VAL A 46 -17.31 4.39 -3.49
C VAL A 46 -18.72 4.56 -2.95
N PRO A 47 -19.35 5.73 -3.14
CA PRO A 47 -20.72 5.95 -2.71
C PRO A 47 -21.68 4.87 -3.27
N PRO A 48 -22.69 4.44 -2.49
CA PRO A 48 -23.63 3.41 -2.93
C PRO A 48 -24.35 3.75 -4.25
N PHE A 49 -24.67 5.03 -4.45
CA PHE A 49 -25.34 5.54 -5.65
C PHE A 49 -24.43 5.70 -6.88
N ALA A 50 -23.11 5.56 -6.75
CA ALA A 50 -22.21 5.62 -7.89
C ALA A 50 -22.37 4.36 -8.75
N SER A 51 -22.97 4.51 -9.91
CA SER A 51 -23.36 3.39 -10.79
C SER A 51 -22.29 2.98 -11.81
N ALA A 52 -21.21 3.75 -11.97
CA ALA A 52 -20.21 3.48 -12.98
C ALA A 52 -19.58 2.09 -12.83
N SER A 53 -19.58 1.30 -13.89
CA SER A 53 -19.05 -0.07 -13.95
C SER A 53 -17.59 -0.18 -13.47
N LYS A 54 -16.77 0.87 -13.71
CA LYS A 54 -15.38 0.95 -13.23
C LYS A 54 -15.22 0.84 -11.72
N TYR A 55 -16.27 1.11 -10.94
CA TYR A 55 -16.27 1.00 -9.48
C TYR A 55 -16.81 -0.33 -8.95
N ALA A 56 -17.34 -1.18 -9.82
CA ALA A 56 -17.99 -2.43 -9.41
C ALA A 56 -17.03 -3.33 -8.61
N ALA A 57 -15.78 -3.47 -9.07
CA ALA A 57 -14.78 -4.29 -8.39
C ALA A 57 -14.44 -3.74 -7.00
N PHE A 58 -14.31 -2.41 -6.83
CA PHE A 58 -14.08 -1.81 -5.52
C PHE A 58 -15.26 -2.01 -4.57
N LYS A 59 -16.50 -1.91 -5.08
CA LYS A 59 -17.70 -2.18 -4.27
C LYS A 59 -17.77 -3.65 -3.85
N ALA A 60 -17.43 -4.58 -4.76
CA ALA A 60 -17.46 -6.01 -4.54
C ALA A 60 -16.32 -6.53 -3.64
N THR A 61 -15.25 -5.75 -3.42
CA THR A 61 -14.14 -6.17 -2.56
C THR A 61 -14.62 -6.24 -1.11
N PRO A 62 -14.49 -7.41 -0.42
CA PRO A 62 -14.89 -7.55 0.97
C PRO A 62 -13.93 -6.81 1.91
N PRO A 63 -14.32 -6.51 3.17
CA PRO A 63 -13.44 -5.88 4.15
C PRO A 63 -12.22 -6.72 4.50
N ARG A 64 -12.36 -8.05 4.42
CA ARG A 64 -11.31 -9.04 4.67
C ARG A 64 -11.52 -10.24 3.77
N GLU A 65 -10.43 -10.82 3.32
CA GLU A 65 -10.45 -12.09 2.61
C GLU A 65 -9.13 -12.85 2.79
N ASP A 66 -9.21 -14.17 2.66
CA ASP A 66 -8.04 -15.00 2.43
C ASP A 66 -7.98 -15.33 0.94
N TYR A 67 -6.88 -14.95 0.30
CA TYR A 67 -6.66 -15.13 -1.12
C TYR A 67 -5.25 -15.63 -1.39
N ASP A 68 -5.16 -16.80 -2.03
CA ASP A 68 -3.90 -17.42 -2.44
C ASP A 68 -2.88 -17.55 -1.27
N GLY A 69 -3.39 -17.90 -0.09
CA GLY A 69 -2.62 -18.10 1.13
C GLY A 69 -2.21 -16.82 1.87
N PHE A 70 -2.70 -15.65 1.46
CA PHE A 70 -2.52 -14.39 2.16
C PHE A 70 -3.79 -13.97 2.87
N SER A 71 -3.67 -13.53 4.13
CA SER A 71 -4.73 -12.84 4.85
C SER A 71 -4.66 -11.35 4.52
N ILE A 72 -5.72 -10.82 3.93
CA ILE A 72 -5.78 -9.48 3.37
C ILE A 72 -6.89 -8.69 4.06
N GLU A 73 -6.58 -7.46 4.48
CA GLU A 73 -7.59 -6.51 4.92
C GLU A 73 -7.71 -5.37 3.92
N HIS A 74 -8.96 -5.00 3.62
CA HIS A 74 -9.30 -3.96 2.64
C HIS A 74 -10.01 -2.77 3.31
N PRO A 75 -9.30 -1.97 4.13
CA PRO A 75 -9.88 -0.75 4.67
C PRO A 75 -10.28 0.21 3.54
N ARG A 76 -11.31 1.01 3.80
CA ARG A 76 -11.80 1.98 2.82
C ARG A 76 -11.14 3.33 3.05
N TYR A 77 -10.74 4.00 1.97
CA TYR A 77 -10.22 5.36 2.05
C TYR A 77 -10.93 6.29 1.09
N LEU A 78 -11.05 7.56 1.49
CA LEU A 78 -11.72 8.56 0.68
C LEU A 78 -10.83 9.01 -0.48
N VAL A 79 -11.37 8.96 -1.68
CA VAL A 79 -10.77 9.55 -2.88
C VAL A 79 -11.66 10.69 -3.37
N LEU A 80 -11.08 11.87 -3.47
CA LEU A 80 -11.77 13.05 -4.02
C LEU A 80 -11.37 13.20 -5.49
N PRO A 81 -12.25 12.88 -6.46
CA PRO A 81 -11.96 13.06 -7.87
C PRO A 81 -11.64 14.52 -8.19
N LYS A 82 -10.69 14.77 -9.12
CA LYS A 82 -10.30 16.08 -9.66
C LYS A 82 -9.57 17.06 -8.72
N ILE A 83 -9.73 16.97 -7.40
CA ILE A 83 -9.10 17.91 -6.43
C ILE A 83 -8.01 17.20 -5.61
N GLY A 84 -7.93 15.88 -5.70
CA GLY A 84 -7.47 15.07 -4.60
C GLY A 84 -6.09 14.48 -4.68
N MET A 85 -5.29 14.69 -5.75
CA MET A 85 -3.99 14.00 -5.77
C MET A 85 -3.13 14.37 -4.54
N ALA A 86 -3.07 15.64 -4.17
CA ALA A 86 -2.33 16.08 -2.99
C ALA A 86 -2.90 15.56 -1.66
N LEU A 87 -4.22 15.41 -1.59
CA LEU A 87 -4.92 14.98 -0.37
C LEU A 87 -5.09 13.45 -0.30
N GLN A 88 -4.89 12.76 -1.41
CA GLN A 88 -5.07 11.30 -1.49
C GLN A 88 -4.19 10.55 -0.49
N GLY A 89 -2.93 10.95 -0.33
CA GLY A 89 -2.02 10.33 0.63
C GLY A 89 -2.49 10.46 2.08
N ILE A 90 -3.05 11.61 2.44
CA ILE A 90 -3.63 11.85 3.77
C ILE A 90 -4.93 11.05 3.94
N GLY A 91 -5.80 11.04 2.92
CA GLY A 91 -7.03 10.24 2.93
C GLY A 91 -6.76 8.75 3.03
N TYR A 92 -5.73 8.28 2.31
CA TYR A 92 -5.25 6.91 2.37
C TYR A 92 -4.74 6.56 3.77
N GLU A 93 -3.86 7.37 4.35
CA GLU A 93 -3.34 7.17 5.71
C GLU A 93 -4.47 7.10 6.73
N ARG A 94 -5.43 8.02 6.69
CA ARG A 94 -6.60 7.99 7.57
C ARG A 94 -7.42 6.71 7.42
N GLY A 95 -7.61 6.26 6.18
CA GLY A 95 -8.36 5.03 5.89
C GLY A 95 -7.70 3.76 6.41
N VAL A 96 -6.36 3.68 6.41
CA VAL A 96 -5.61 2.49 6.85
C VAL A 96 -5.20 2.53 8.32
N ARG A 97 -5.15 3.70 8.93
CA ARG A 97 -4.60 3.94 10.27
C ARG A 97 -5.10 2.96 11.32
N ASP A 98 -6.40 2.90 11.51
CA ASP A 98 -7.01 2.09 12.57
C ASP A 98 -6.76 0.60 12.34
N THR A 99 -6.79 0.16 11.08
CA THR A 99 -6.47 -1.22 10.71
C THR A 99 -5.02 -1.55 11.05
N VAL A 100 -4.07 -0.71 10.66
CA VAL A 100 -2.64 -0.94 10.90
C VAL A 100 -2.31 -0.89 12.40
N LEU A 101 -2.86 0.08 13.14
CA LEU A 101 -2.64 0.19 14.59
C LEU A 101 -3.26 -0.99 15.34
N ARG A 102 -4.45 -1.43 14.97
CA ARG A 102 -5.09 -2.63 15.53
C ARG A 102 -4.24 -3.88 15.27
N LEU A 103 -3.75 -4.05 14.04
CA LEU A 103 -2.87 -5.17 13.70
C LEU A 103 -1.55 -5.12 14.48
N ARG A 104 -1.02 -3.92 14.74
CA ARG A 104 0.20 -3.76 15.56
C ARG A 104 0.02 -4.31 16.98
N VAL A 105 -1.17 -4.12 17.55
CA VAL A 105 -1.49 -4.60 18.91
C VAL A 105 -1.85 -6.09 18.91
N GLN A 106 -2.76 -6.50 18.03
CA GLN A 106 -3.31 -7.85 18.02
C GLN A 106 -2.34 -8.90 17.48
N ARG A 107 -1.51 -8.50 16.52
CA ARG A 107 -0.58 -9.37 15.79
C ARG A 107 0.69 -8.61 15.45
N PRO A 108 1.58 -8.38 16.42
CA PRO A 108 2.79 -7.59 16.24
C PRO A 108 3.61 -8.05 15.03
N PHE A 109 4.11 -7.11 14.27
CA PHE A 109 4.98 -7.32 13.12
C PHE A 109 6.31 -6.58 13.32
N ASP A 110 7.34 -7.08 12.66
CA ASP A 110 8.73 -6.62 12.81
C ASP A 110 9.06 -5.50 11.83
N VAL A 111 8.44 -5.52 10.63
CA VAL A 111 8.72 -4.58 9.53
C VAL A 111 7.41 -4.14 8.89
N LEU A 112 7.32 -2.84 8.57
CA LEU A 112 6.29 -2.28 7.69
C LEU A 112 6.85 -2.21 6.27
N ASP A 113 6.32 -3.04 5.36
CA ASP A 113 6.74 -3.12 3.97
C ASP A 113 5.73 -2.39 3.08
N ALA A 114 6.14 -1.28 2.47
CA ALA A 114 5.29 -0.50 1.60
C ALA A 114 5.67 -0.69 0.13
N HIS A 115 4.66 -0.81 -0.74
CA HIS A 115 4.88 -0.90 -2.17
C HIS A 115 4.20 0.27 -2.88
N TYR A 116 4.97 1.00 -3.68
CA TYR A 116 4.62 2.24 -4.34
C TYR A 116 4.84 3.46 -3.46
N ALA A 117 5.66 4.41 -3.91
CA ALA A 117 6.05 5.56 -3.08
C ALA A 117 4.87 6.46 -2.71
N TYR A 118 3.82 6.50 -3.54
CA TYR A 118 2.62 7.31 -3.33
C TYR A 118 1.36 6.65 -3.90
N PRO A 119 0.26 6.53 -3.16
CA PRO A 119 0.04 7.05 -1.80
C PRO A 119 0.57 6.14 -0.67
N ASP A 120 0.89 4.89 -0.96
CA ASP A 120 1.18 3.81 0.00
C ASP A 120 2.38 4.12 0.88
N GLY A 121 3.53 4.41 0.29
CA GLY A 121 4.77 4.75 0.99
C GLY A 121 4.64 6.02 1.83
N PHE A 122 3.93 7.03 1.33
CA PHE A 122 3.68 8.24 2.10
C PHE A 122 2.84 7.96 3.36
N ALA A 123 1.79 7.16 3.23
CA ALA A 123 0.96 6.76 4.37
C ALA A 123 1.75 5.90 5.37
N ALA A 124 2.54 4.94 4.88
CA ALA A 124 3.43 4.13 5.71
C ALA A 124 4.42 4.98 6.50
N ALA A 125 5.03 5.98 5.86
CA ALA A 125 5.95 6.92 6.48
C ALA A 125 5.30 7.74 7.60
N LEU A 126 4.06 8.17 7.44
CA LEU A 126 3.30 8.86 8.49
C LEU A 126 2.97 7.93 9.67
N LEU A 127 2.69 6.67 9.40
CA LEU A 127 2.38 5.68 10.43
C LEU A 127 3.62 5.19 11.19
N ARG A 128 4.78 5.14 10.53
CA ARG A 128 6.04 4.63 11.09
C ARG A 128 6.37 5.19 12.48
N ALA A 129 6.22 6.50 12.65
CA ALA A 129 6.52 7.16 13.92
C ALA A 129 5.71 6.61 15.11
N ARG A 130 4.48 6.17 14.84
CA ARG A 130 3.58 5.57 15.84
C ARG A 130 3.84 4.08 16.05
N LEU A 131 4.23 3.39 15.00
CA LEU A 131 4.44 1.94 15.00
C LEU A 131 5.76 1.54 15.64
N ARG A 132 6.77 2.41 15.57
CA ARG A 132 8.14 2.15 16.05
C ARG A 132 8.72 0.85 15.49
N VAL A 133 8.57 0.66 14.19
CA VAL A 133 9.15 -0.46 13.43
C VAL A 133 9.91 0.08 12.22
N PRO A 134 10.94 -0.63 11.75
CA PRO A 134 11.58 -0.28 10.48
C PRO A 134 10.58 -0.38 9.32
N MET A 135 10.82 0.46 8.31
CA MET A 135 10.01 0.55 7.10
C MET A 135 10.86 0.28 5.87
N THR A 136 10.41 -0.64 5.03
CA THR A 136 10.91 -0.80 3.67
C THR A 136 9.96 -0.16 2.67
N LEU A 137 10.50 0.40 1.59
CA LEU A 137 9.71 1.00 0.52
C LEU A 137 10.18 0.48 -0.84
N THR A 138 9.30 -0.23 -1.55
CA THR A 138 9.57 -0.68 -2.90
C THR A 138 9.00 0.29 -3.91
N VAL A 139 9.88 0.91 -4.72
CA VAL A 139 9.51 1.78 -5.85
C VAL A 139 9.42 0.97 -7.14
N ARG A 140 8.46 1.34 -8.03
CA ARG A 140 8.09 0.49 -9.16
C ARG A 140 8.07 1.17 -10.52
N GLY A 141 8.36 2.45 -10.58
CA GLY A 141 8.50 3.19 -11.82
C GLY A 141 7.63 4.44 -11.88
N THR A 142 6.34 4.34 -12.14
CA THR A 142 5.44 5.51 -12.27
C THR A 142 5.48 6.40 -11.02
N ASP A 143 5.63 5.80 -9.86
CA ASP A 143 5.72 6.49 -8.56
C ASP A 143 6.97 7.36 -8.38
N VAL A 144 8.05 7.05 -9.08
CA VAL A 144 9.31 7.83 -9.02
C VAL A 144 9.67 8.50 -10.35
N ASN A 145 9.14 8.02 -11.50
CA ASN A 145 9.38 8.60 -12.82
C ASN A 145 8.35 9.67 -13.22
N LEU A 146 7.07 9.42 -12.94
CA LEU A 146 5.97 10.25 -13.42
C LEU A 146 5.36 11.10 -12.30
N LEU A 147 5.01 10.51 -11.16
CA LEU A 147 4.31 11.22 -10.09
C LEU A 147 5.11 12.42 -9.53
N PRO A 148 6.46 12.41 -9.43
CA PRO A 148 7.22 13.58 -8.98
C PRO A 148 7.14 14.79 -9.91
N ARG A 149 6.66 14.63 -11.15
CA ARG A 149 6.39 15.75 -12.07
C ARG A 149 5.25 16.63 -11.58
N TYR A 150 4.37 16.10 -10.74
CA TYR A 150 3.29 16.85 -10.11
C TYR A 150 3.77 17.49 -8.80
N PRO A 151 3.89 18.84 -8.72
CA PRO A 151 4.37 19.52 -7.51
C PRO A 151 3.60 19.16 -6.26
N SER A 152 2.30 18.90 -6.41
CA SER A 152 1.37 18.57 -5.32
C SER A 152 1.72 17.28 -4.55
N VAL A 153 2.42 16.34 -5.18
CA VAL A 153 2.79 15.05 -4.53
C VAL A 153 4.29 14.84 -4.43
N ARG A 154 5.10 15.63 -5.14
CA ARG A 154 6.57 15.52 -5.12
C ARG A 154 7.15 15.55 -3.69
N GLY A 155 6.68 16.49 -2.88
CA GLY A 155 7.11 16.62 -1.48
C GLY A 155 6.77 15.38 -0.65
N GLN A 156 5.59 14.80 -0.88
CA GLN A 156 5.11 13.60 -0.18
C GLN A 156 5.92 12.36 -0.57
N ILE A 157 6.27 12.23 -1.86
CA ILE A 157 7.13 11.14 -2.36
C ILE A 157 8.53 11.25 -1.74
N ARG A 158 9.13 12.44 -1.77
CA ARG A 158 10.44 12.69 -1.14
C ARG A 158 10.42 12.40 0.37
N PHE A 159 9.34 12.77 1.04
CA PHE A 159 9.16 12.45 2.45
C PHE A 159 9.13 10.92 2.66
N ALA A 160 8.34 10.17 1.88
CA ALA A 160 8.27 8.72 1.96
C ALA A 160 9.64 8.05 1.77
N LEU A 161 10.39 8.47 0.74
CA LEU A 161 11.73 7.95 0.45
C LEU A 161 12.72 8.22 1.59
N ARG A 162 12.67 9.40 2.20
CA ARG A 162 13.56 9.78 3.32
C ARG A 162 13.22 9.09 4.63
N GLN A 163 11.96 8.70 4.82
CA GLN A 163 11.51 8.02 6.03
C GLN A 163 11.71 6.50 5.98
N ALA A 164 11.91 5.92 4.80
CA ALA A 164 12.19 4.50 4.67
C ALA A 164 13.61 4.18 5.19
N ASP A 165 13.72 3.08 5.96
CA ASP A 165 15.02 2.57 6.41
C ASP A 165 15.76 1.84 5.28
N ALA A 166 15.00 1.32 4.30
CA ALA A 166 15.53 0.78 3.06
C ALA A 166 14.57 1.07 1.89
N VAL A 167 15.13 1.49 0.77
CA VAL A 167 14.40 1.66 -0.50
C VAL A 167 14.84 0.58 -1.47
N ILE A 168 13.86 -0.10 -2.07
CA ILE A 168 14.07 -1.19 -3.01
C ILE A 168 13.58 -0.73 -4.38
N ALA A 169 14.49 -0.63 -5.34
CA ALA A 169 14.16 -0.37 -6.74
C ALA A 169 14.02 -1.70 -7.51
N VAL A 170 13.00 -1.81 -8.36
CA VAL A 170 12.75 -3.04 -9.14
C VAL A 170 13.62 -3.15 -10.40
N SER A 171 14.45 -2.15 -10.68
CA SER A 171 15.45 -2.15 -11.75
C SER A 171 16.59 -1.22 -11.44
N GLN A 172 17.76 -1.44 -12.07
CA GLN A 172 18.92 -0.57 -11.98
C GLN A 172 18.59 0.87 -12.38
N ALA A 173 17.86 1.05 -13.48
CA ALA A 173 17.45 2.38 -13.96
C ALA A 173 16.58 3.16 -12.96
N LEU A 174 15.84 2.48 -12.08
CA LEU A 174 15.08 3.13 -11.01
C LEU A 174 15.94 3.44 -9.78
N ALA A 175 17.01 2.68 -9.58
CA ALA A 175 17.93 2.91 -8.46
C ALA A 175 18.83 4.13 -8.69
N GLU A 176 18.98 4.54 -9.95
CA GLU A 176 19.84 5.69 -10.37
C GLU A 176 19.08 7.03 -10.44
N LEU A 177 17.78 7.04 -10.12
CA LEU A 177 16.94 8.26 -10.06
C LEU A 177 17.06 8.96 -8.70
#